data_c40903e8cf5a793cd142073f9231e6db
#
_entry.id   c40903e8cf5a793cd142073f9231e6db
#
_cell.length_a   1.000
_cell.length_b   1.000
_cell.length_c   1.000
_cell.angle_alpha   90.00
_cell.angle_beta   90.00
_cell.angle_gamma   90.00
#
_symmetry.space_group_name_H-M   'P 1'
#
loop_
_entity.id
_entity.type
_entity.pdbx_description
1 polymer ?
#
loop_
_entity_poly.entity_id
_entity_poly.type
_entity_poly.pdbx_seq_one_letter_code
_entity_poly.pdbx_strand_id
1 'polypeptide(L)'
;ELLMNSLQFESHKKRVKITPLPFIDAIEAMKKRKIVLPDEYYDEKMDSTRALAFTVSRIAGVSQIKNVLDSLNRAIEKGDGFDTWQQNVKDDKIATTLPKHRQELVYRNAVQNAYSIGRHTHYQKHKETRPYLRYSAVNDSRTRPSHGAMHGTVLPVDDPFWATNTPPNGHACRCTVMSLSKRQAGRAGVSGKAPGAKPDAGWGYNPGTDYAGEMKAMLKEKVAGLPGRVKKSAGKLFEKYPSKN
;
A
#
# COMPACT_ATOMS: atom_id res chain seq x y z
N GLU A 1 -25.56 -30.66 -54.99
CA GLU A 1 -25.99 -29.44 -54.28
C GLU A 1 -25.99 -29.75 -52.78
N LEU A 2 -24.90 -29.41 -52.11
CA LEU A 2 -24.71 -29.60 -50.68
C LEU A 2 -25.15 -28.33 -49.96
N LEU A 3 -26.27 -28.40 -49.27
CA LEU A 3 -26.71 -27.40 -48.32
C LEU A 3 -25.77 -27.43 -47.06
N MET A 4 -24.89 -26.48 -46.97
CA MET A 4 -24.16 -26.20 -45.75
C MET A 4 -25.06 -25.40 -44.80
N ASN A 5 -25.66 -26.08 -43.82
CA ASN A 5 -26.30 -25.42 -42.68
C ASN A 5 -25.26 -24.74 -41.80
N SER A 6 -25.25 -23.41 -41.85
CA SER A 6 -24.51 -22.59 -40.91
C SER A 6 -25.16 -22.68 -39.54
N LEU A 7 -24.59 -23.49 -38.67
CA LEU A 7 -24.84 -23.44 -37.22
C LEU A 7 -24.35 -22.12 -36.66
N GLN A 8 -25.26 -21.18 -36.49
CA GLN A 8 -24.96 -19.96 -35.70
C GLN A 8 -24.80 -20.38 -34.22
N PHE A 9 -23.56 -20.46 -33.79
CA PHE A 9 -23.25 -20.53 -32.38
C PHE A 9 -23.51 -19.15 -31.74
N GLU A 10 -24.73 -18.92 -31.29
CA GLU A 10 -25.02 -17.85 -30.35
C GLU A 10 -24.37 -18.18 -28.99
N SER A 11 -23.13 -17.72 -28.80
CA SER A 11 -22.48 -17.76 -27.52
C SER A 11 -23.17 -16.75 -26.60
N HIS A 12 -24.15 -17.20 -25.83
CA HIS A 12 -24.64 -16.49 -24.66
C HIS A 12 -23.51 -16.44 -23.61
N LYS A 13 -22.56 -15.54 -23.81
CA LYS A 13 -21.61 -15.17 -22.76
C LYS A 13 -22.41 -14.46 -21.65
N LYS A 14 -23.01 -15.24 -20.74
CA LYS A 14 -23.39 -14.71 -19.44
C LYS A 14 -22.13 -14.09 -18.84
N ARG A 15 -22.05 -12.76 -18.89
CA ARG A 15 -21.04 -12.03 -18.15
C ARG A 15 -21.26 -12.36 -16.67
N VAL A 16 -20.49 -13.30 -16.14
CA VAL A 16 -20.45 -13.55 -14.71
C VAL A 16 -19.96 -12.26 -14.09
N LYS A 17 -20.84 -11.58 -13.38
CA LYS A 17 -20.52 -10.36 -12.65
C LYS A 17 -19.69 -10.81 -11.44
N ILE A 18 -18.37 -10.88 -11.63
CA ILE A 18 -17.45 -11.17 -10.53
C ILE A 18 -17.43 -9.93 -9.65
N THR A 19 -18.12 -10.00 -8.52
CA THR A 19 -18.00 -8.99 -7.47
C THR A 19 -16.68 -9.30 -6.74
N PRO A 20 -15.68 -8.41 -6.78
CA PRO A 20 -14.45 -8.64 -6.05
C PRO A 20 -14.76 -8.79 -4.56
N LEU A 21 -14.27 -9.86 -3.94
CA LEU A 21 -14.35 -9.99 -2.49
C LEU A 21 -13.51 -8.88 -1.85
N PRO A 22 -14.00 -8.24 -0.78
CA PRO A 22 -13.24 -7.24 -0.05
C PRO A 22 -11.93 -7.83 0.46
N PHE A 23 -10.83 -7.15 0.22
CA PHE A 23 -9.55 -7.54 0.79
C PHE A 23 -9.44 -7.00 2.22
N ILE A 24 -9.97 -7.73 3.18
CA ILE A 24 -10.15 -7.32 4.58
C ILE A 24 -8.85 -6.82 5.21
N ASP A 25 -7.73 -7.54 5.03
CA ASP A 25 -6.43 -7.12 5.56
C ASP A 25 -5.99 -5.75 5.03
N ALA A 26 -6.30 -5.41 3.77
CA ALA A 26 -6.00 -4.10 3.19
C ALA A 26 -6.90 -2.99 3.76
N ILE A 27 -8.19 -3.29 3.96
CA ILE A 27 -9.16 -2.36 4.55
C ILE A 27 -8.75 -2.01 5.99
N GLU A 28 -8.42 -3.03 6.79
CA GLU A 28 -7.97 -2.83 8.17
C GLU A 28 -6.66 -2.03 8.24
N ALA A 29 -5.71 -2.33 7.35
CA ALA A 29 -4.46 -1.60 7.26
C ALA A 29 -4.68 -0.10 7.01
N MET A 30 -5.59 0.23 6.11
CA MET A 30 -5.90 1.61 5.77
C MET A 30 -6.56 2.35 6.95
N LYS A 31 -7.48 1.69 7.66
CA LYS A 31 -8.17 2.24 8.85
C LYS A 31 -7.22 2.52 10.03
N LYS A 32 -6.12 1.80 10.13
CA LYS A 32 -5.11 1.96 11.20
C LYS A 32 -4.19 3.16 11.00
N ARG A 33 -4.19 3.80 9.82
CA ARG A 33 -3.28 4.90 9.52
C ARG A 33 -3.58 6.14 10.35
N LYS A 34 -2.51 6.79 10.82
CA LYS A 34 -2.57 8.04 11.57
C LYS A 34 -2.43 9.24 10.65
N ILE A 35 -3.24 10.27 10.91
CA ILE A 35 -3.14 11.53 10.19
C ILE A 35 -1.97 12.33 10.76
N VAL A 36 -1.09 12.81 9.89
CA VAL A 36 0.00 13.73 10.21
C VAL A 36 0.01 14.90 9.23
N LEU A 37 0.55 16.03 9.64
CA LEU A 37 0.71 17.18 8.74
C LEU A 37 1.84 16.92 7.74
N PRO A 38 1.80 17.55 6.54
CA PRO A 38 2.82 17.35 5.52
C PRO A 38 4.24 17.62 6.01
N ASP A 39 4.45 18.69 6.75
CA ASP A 39 5.79 19.06 7.26
C ASP A 39 6.32 17.98 8.22
N GLU A 40 5.49 17.50 9.15
CA GLU A 40 5.85 16.39 10.04
C GLU A 40 6.17 15.11 9.28
N TYR A 41 5.42 14.82 8.21
CA TYR A 41 5.60 13.60 7.42
C TYR A 41 6.89 13.60 6.62
N TYR A 42 7.27 14.74 6.04
CA TYR A 42 8.46 14.83 5.19
C TYR A 42 9.74 15.09 5.98
N ASP A 43 9.64 15.67 7.17
CA ASP A 43 10.79 15.92 8.07
C ASP A 43 11.16 14.67 8.90
N GLU A 44 10.34 13.62 8.90
CA GLU A 44 10.63 12.38 9.62
C GLU A 44 11.87 11.68 9.07
N LYS A 45 12.81 11.37 9.96
CA LYS A 45 14.08 10.71 9.65
C LYS A 45 13.92 9.24 9.29
N MET A 46 12.81 8.60 9.68
CA MET A 46 12.61 7.16 9.51
C MET A 46 11.54 6.87 8.46
N ASP A 47 11.93 6.21 7.37
CA ASP A 47 11.00 5.81 6.31
C ASP A 47 9.87 4.89 6.82
N SER A 48 10.14 4.10 7.86
CA SER A 48 9.19 3.18 8.48
C SER A 48 7.95 3.87 9.07
N THR A 49 8.10 5.09 9.59
CA THR A 49 6.96 5.83 10.17
C THR A 49 5.92 6.20 9.11
N ARG A 50 6.34 6.32 7.85
CA ARG A 50 5.45 6.57 6.71
C ARG A 50 4.49 5.42 6.42
N ALA A 51 4.81 4.21 6.84
CA ALA A 51 3.90 3.07 6.70
C ALA A 51 2.60 3.26 7.51
N LEU A 52 2.69 3.86 8.69
CA LEU A 52 1.56 4.08 9.61
C LEU A 52 0.95 5.47 9.49
N ALA A 53 1.61 6.40 8.81
CA ALA A 53 1.16 7.77 8.64
C ALA A 53 0.35 7.96 7.35
N PHE A 54 -0.57 8.92 7.37
CA PHE A 54 -1.26 9.40 6.19
C PHE A 54 -1.23 10.92 6.15
N THR A 55 -0.81 11.46 5.04
CA THR A 55 -0.85 12.90 4.77
C THR A 55 -1.15 13.17 3.30
N VAL A 56 -1.51 14.39 3.01
CA VAL A 56 -1.70 14.87 1.63
C VAL A 56 -0.97 16.20 1.49
N SER A 57 0.07 16.20 0.71
CA SER A 57 0.84 17.42 0.38
C SER A 57 -0.08 18.51 -0.16
N ARG A 58 0.12 19.76 0.27
CA ARG A 58 -0.68 20.95 0.01
C ARG A 58 -2.02 21.02 0.76
N ILE A 59 -2.30 20.09 1.67
CA ILE A 59 -3.43 20.20 2.59
C ILE A 59 -2.89 20.43 3.99
N ALA A 60 -3.09 21.62 4.55
CA ALA A 60 -2.63 21.99 5.88
C ALA A 60 -3.65 21.67 7.00
N GLY A 61 -4.89 21.41 6.65
CA GLY A 61 -5.95 21.18 7.63
C GLY A 61 -6.11 19.69 7.98
N VAL A 62 -5.96 19.32 9.25
CA VAL A 62 -6.15 17.95 9.74
C VAL A 62 -7.52 17.38 9.36
N SER A 63 -8.59 18.19 9.46
CA SER A 63 -9.94 17.78 9.07
C SER A 63 -10.06 17.46 7.57
N GLN A 64 -9.38 18.22 6.73
CA GLN A 64 -9.35 17.97 5.29
C GLN A 64 -8.58 16.69 4.96
N ILE A 65 -7.43 16.45 5.60
CA ILE A 65 -6.66 15.21 5.44
C ILE A 65 -7.52 14.01 5.89
N LYS A 66 -8.25 14.17 6.99
CA LYS A 66 -9.18 13.14 7.49
C LYS A 66 -10.27 12.83 6.46
N ASN A 67 -10.90 13.82 5.85
CA ASN A 67 -11.94 13.61 4.84
C ASN A 67 -11.39 12.84 3.63
N VAL A 68 -10.16 13.16 3.18
CA VAL A 68 -9.49 12.39 2.11
C VAL A 68 -9.30 10.94 2.54
N LEU A 69 -8.76 10.69 3.74
CA LEU A 69 -8.54 9.36 4.26
C LEU A 69 -9.85 8.56 4.36
N ASP A 70 -10.91 9.16 4.90
CA ASP A 70 -12.21 8.52 5.03
C ASP A 70 -12.84 8.20 3.65
N SER A 71 -12.64 9.06 2.66
CA SER A 71 -13.11 8.81 1.29
C SER A 71 -12.36 7.64 0.64
N LEU A 72 -11.06 7.53 0.85
CA LEU A 72 -10.23 6.42 0.37
C LEU A 72 -10.58 5.11 1.07
N ASN A 73 -10.85 5.14 2.38
CA ASN A 73 -11.32 3.97 3.12
C ASN A 73 -12.61 3.42 2.50
N ARG A 74 -13.59 4.30 2.24
CA ARG A 74 -14.85 3.89 1.58
C ARG A 74 -14.62 3.32 0.18
N ALA A 75 -13.71 3.91 -0.59
CA ALA A 75 -13.39 3.41 -1.93
C ALA A 75 -12.76 2.00 -1.89
N ILE A 76 -11.82 1.76 -0.97
CA ILE A 76 -11.19 0.44 -0.80
C ILE A 76 -12.22 -0.59 -0.32
N GLU A 77 -13.11 -0.23 0.61
CA GLU A 77 -14.18 -1.11 1.11
C GLU A 77 -15.14 -1.54 0.00
N LYS A 78 -15.47 -0.62 -0.91
CA LYS A 78 -16.38 -0.87 -2.03
C LYS A 78 -15.70 -1.50 -3.26
N GLY A 79 -14.37 -1.49 -3.29
CA GLY A 79 -13.61 -1.87 -4.48
C GLY A 79 -13.69 -0.84 -5.61
N ASP A 80 -13.98 0.42 -5.28
CA ASP A 80 -14.10 1.52 -6.25
C ASP A 80 -12.74 1.77 -6.93
N GLY A 81 -12.76 1.94 -8.26
CA GLY A 81 -11.61 2.42 -9.01
C GLY A 81 -11.41 3.94 -8.86
N PHE A 82 -10.29 4.46 -9.41
CA PHE A 82 -9.97 5.89 -9.32
C PHE A 82 -11.10 6.78 -9.86
N ASP A 83 -11.64 6.46 -11.02
CA ASP A 83 -12.68 7.28 -11.66
C ASP A 83 -13.96 7.31 -10.82
N THR A 84 -14.36 6.18 -10.24
CA THR A 84 -15.51 6.10 -9.33
C THR A 84 -15.26 6.91 -8.05
N TRP A 85 -14.08 6.75 -7.43
CA TRP A 85 -13.70 7.53 -6.26
C TRP A 85 -13.70 9.03 -6.57
N GLN A 86 -13.13 9.44 -7.70
CA GLN A 86 -13.10 10.84 -8.13
C GLN A 86 -14.51 11.43 -8.30
N GLN A 87 -15.43 10.67 -8.88
CA GLN A 87 -16.84 11.05 -9.00
C GLN A 87 -17.50 11.22 -7.62
N ASN A 88 -17.23 10.30 -6.70
CA ASN A 88 -17.80 10.33 -5.36
C ASN A 88 -17.32 11.52 -4.51
N VAL A 89 -16.15 12.10 -4.82
CA VAL A 89 -15.58 13.25 -4.10
C VAL A 89 -15.64 14.56 -4.88
N LYS A 90 -16.29 14.60 -6.05
CA LYS A 90 -16.33 15.77 -6.93
C LYS A 90 -16.92 17.02 -6.27
N ASP A 91 -17.89 16.85 -5.38
CA ASP A 91 -18.59 17.91 -4.68
C ASP A 91 -17.91 18.26 -3.33
N ASP A 92 -16.91 17.46 -2.93
CA ASP A 92 -16.12 17.72 -1.74
C ASP A 92 -15.04 18.78 -1.99
N LYS A 93 -14.63 19.51 -0.94
CA LYS A 93 -13.50 20.44 -1.01
C LYS A 93 -12.19 19.76 -1.47
N ILE A 94 -12.11 18.44 -1.43
CA ILE A 94 -11.00 17.64 -1.96
C ILE A 94 -10.80 17.91 -3.45
N ALA A 95 -11.88 17.86 -4.24
CA ALA A 95 -11.84 18.04 -5.69
C ALA A 95 -11.39 19.47 -6.09
N THR A 96 -11.71 20.46 -5.27
CA THR A 96 -11.34 21.86 -5.51
C THR A 96 -9.92 22.19 -5.03
N THR A 97 -9.39 21.45 -4.06
CA THR A 97 -8.06 21.70 -3.46
C THR A 97 -6.95 20.98 -4.22
N LEU A 98 -7.21 19.79 -4.76
CA LEU A 98 -6.22 18.95 -5.44
C LEU A 98 -6.51 18.85 -6.94
N PRO A 99 -5.57 19.23 -7.83
CA PRO A 99 -5.69 18.95 -9.26
C PRO A 99 -5.82 17.44 -9.54
N LYS A 100 -6.47 17.06 -10.63
CA LYS A 100 -6.78 15.66 -10.99
C LYS A 100 -5.57 14.72 -10.90
N HIS A 101 -4.42 15.11 -11.43
CA HIS A 101 -3.20 14.31 -11.37
C HIS A 101 -2.71 14.05 -9.93
N ARG A 102 -2.95 15.00 -9.00
CA ARG A 102 -2.63 14.84 -7.57
C ARG A 102 -3.62 13.94 -6.88
N GLN A 103 -4.90 14.04 -7.21
CA GLN A 103 -5.93 13.12 -6.73
C GLN A 103 -5.59 11.69 -7.13
N GLU A 104 -5.20 11.47 -8.39
CA GLU A 104 -4.79 10.16 -8.90
C GLU A 104 -3.57 9.61 -8.13
N LEU A 105 -2.56 10.45 -7.90
CA LEU A 105 -1.37 10.06 -7.16
C LEU A 105 -1.71 9.65 -5.72
N VAL A 106 -2.52 10.42 -5.02
CA VAL A 106 -2.96 10.13 -3.64
C VAL A 106 -3.74 8.82 -3.60
N TYR A 107 -4.70 8.65 -4.50
CA TYR A 107 -5.49 7.42 -4.61
C TYR A 107 -4.59 6.21 -4.86
N ARG A 108 -3.74 6.24 -5.88
CA ARG A 108 -2.86 5.12 -6.26
C ARG A 108 -1.89 4.74 -5.14
N ASN A 109 -1.26 5.72 -4.50
CA ASN A 109 -0.33 5.46 -3.40
C ASN A 109 -1.07 4.85 -2.19
N ALA A 110 -2.24 5.37 -1.84
CA ALA A 110 -3.03 4.86 -0.72
C ALA A 110 -3.48 3.41 -0.95
N VAL A 111 -4.06 3.13 -2.11
CA VAL A 111 -4.55 1.80 -2.48
C VAL A 111 -3.40 0.80 -2.57
N GLN A 112 -2.32 1.14 -3.28
CA GLN A 112 -1.15 0.27 -3.42
C GLN A 112 -0.54 -0.09 -2.07
N ASN A 113 -0.43 0.89 -1.18
CA ASN A 113 0.12 0.68 0.15
C ASN A 113 -0.79 -0.24 1.00
N ALA A 114 -2.11 0.00 1.01
CA ALA A 114 -3.07 -0.83 1.72
C ALA A 114 -3.03 -2.29 1.24
N TYR A 115 -3.03 -2.51 -0.07
CA TYR A 115 -2.93 -3.84 -0.66
C TYR A 115 -1.59 -4.53 -0.34
N SER A 116 -0.49 -3.77 -0.30
CA SER A 116 0.82 -4.32 0.05
C SER A 116 0.86 -4.81 1.50
N ILE A 117 0.30 -4.04 2.43
CA ILE A 117 0.18 -4.43 3.85
C ILE A 117 -0.66 -5.71 3.98
N GLY A 118 -1.84 -5.74 3.36
CA GLY A 118 -2.70 -6.91 3.43
C GLY A 118 -2.06 -8.16 2.83
N ARG A 119 -1.33 -8.02 1.70
CA ARG A 119 -0.57 -9.12 1.11
C ARG A 119 0.56 -9.60 2.02
N HIS A 120 1.29 -8.70 2.66
CA HIS A 120 2.34 -9.08 3.61
C HIS A 120 1.76 -9.90 4.76
N THR A 121 0.66 -9.48 5.36
CA THR A 121 -0.06 -10.24 6.38
C THR A 121 -0.41 -11.64 5.88
N HIS A 122 -0.92 -11.75 4.66
CA HIS A 122 -1.24 -13.03 4.04
C HIS A 122 0.01 -13.91 3.81
N TYR A 123 1.13 -13.33 3.37
CA TYR A 123 2.38 -14.09 3.17
C TYR A 123 2.92 -14.64 4.48
N GLN A 124 2.87 -13.88 5.55
CA GLN A 124 3.29 -14.36 6.87
C GLN A 124 2.40 -15.49 7.40
N LYS A 125 1.09 -15.41 7.19
CA LYS A 125 0.15 -16.49 7.57
C LYS A 125 0.39 -17.80 6.81
N HIS A 126 0.89 -17.74 5.59
CA HIS A 126 1.03 -18.90 4.70
C HIS A 126 2.48 -19.26 4.35
N LYS A 127 3.46 -18.75 5.08
CA LYS A 127 4.88 -18.94 4.76
C LYS A 127 5.34 -20.40 4.77
N GLU A 128 4.70 -21.26 5.53
CA GLU A 128 5.04 -22.70 5.56
C GLU A 128 4.73 -23.39 4.23
N THR A 129 3.60 -23.07 3.61
CA THR A 129 3.17 -23.66 2.33
C THR A 129 3.69 -22.89 1.12
N ARG A 130 3.98 -21.60 1.29
CA ARG A 130 4.46 -20.69 0.26
C ARG A 130 5.68 -19.89 0.75
N PRO A 131 6.83 -20.55 0.94
CA PRO A 131 8.00 -19.99 1.62
C PRO A 131 8.82 -19.03 0.78
N TYR A 132 8.44 -18.73 -0.45
CA TYR A 132 9.16 -17.81 -1.33
C TYR A 132 8.29 -16.67 -1.77
N LEU A 133 8.92 -15.52 -1.99
CA LEU A 133 8.30 -14.36 -2.63
C LEU A 133 9.01 -14.06 -3.95
N ARG A 134 8.25 -13.57 -4.93
CA ARG A 134 8.75 -13.10 -6.22
C ARG A 134 8.37 -11.65 -6.42
N TYR A 135 9.36 -10.81 -6.73
CA TYR A 135 9.14 -9.43 -7.14
C TYR A 135 8.61 -9.36 -8.56
N SER A 136 7.59 -8.56 -8.80
CA SER A 136 6.98 -8.39 -10.13
C SER A 136 6.82 -6.90 -10.45
N ALA A 137 7.64 -6.40 -11.36
CA ALA A 137 7.44 -5.10 -12.00
C ALA A 137 6.54 -5.25 -13.23
N VAL A 138 5.85 -4.18 -13.64
CA VAL A 138 5.02 -4.18 -14.86
C VAL A 138 5.88 -4.26 -16.13
N ASN A 139 7.12 -3.76 -16.07
CA ASN A 139 8.11 -3.79 -17.16
C ASN A 139 7.66 -3.08 -18.45
N ASP A 140 6.98 -1.96 -18.32
CA ASP A 140 6.71 -1.04 -19.42
C ASP A 140 7.63 0.20 -19.38
N SER A 141 7.47 1.10 -20.34
CA SER A 141 8.27 2.33 -20.47
C SER A 141 8.19 3.28 -19.27
N ARG A 142 7.19 3.10 -18.38
CA ARG A 142 7.01 3.88 -17.16
C ARG A 142 7.61 3.20 -15.93
N THR A 143 8.16 2.01 -16.08
CA THR A 143 8.82 1.30 -14.97
C THR A 143 10.21 1.88 -14.77
N ARG A 144 10.51 2.33 -13.54
CA ARG A 144 11.85 2.84 -13.21
C ARG A 144 12.91 1.76 -13.38
N PRO A 145 14.11 2.10 -13.88
CA PRO A 145 15.19 1.11 -14.07
C PRO A 145 15.51 0.31 -12.80
N SER A 146 15.55 0.98 -11.62
CA SER A 146 15.78 0.33 -10.33
C SER A 146 14.69 -0.69 -9.99
N HIS A 147 13.41 -0.38 -10.28
CA HIS A 147 12.30 -1.32 -10.06
C HIS A 147 12.31 -2.48 -11.07
N GLY A 148 12.68 -2.19 -12.32
CA GLY A 148 12.85 -3.20 -13.36
C GLY A 148 13.97 -4.20 -13.02
N ALA A 149 15.08 -3.72 -12.47
CA ALA A 149 16.21 -4.55 -12.04
C ALA A 149 15.86 -5.54 -10.92
N MET A 150 14.79 -5.28 -10.15
CA MET A 150 14.28 -6.21 -9.14
C MET A 150 13.31 -7.25 -9.71
N HIS A 151 12.83 -7.06 -10.96
CA HIS A 151 11.83 -7.97 -11.55
C HIS A 151 12.35 -9.40 -11.63
N GLY A 152 11.49 -10.36 -11.27
CA GLY A 152 11.83 -11.77 -11.32
C GLY A 152 12.63 -12.29 -10.12
N THR A 153 13.11 -11.42 -9.22
CA THR A 153 13.82 -11.84 -8.00
C THR A 153 12.94 -12.76 -7.18
N VAL A 154 13.42 -13.98 -6.89
CA VAL A 154 12.74 -14.98 -6.07
C VAL A 154 13.61 -15.31 -4.86
N LEU A 155 13.14 -14.95 -3.67
CA LEU A 155 13.86 -15.13 -2.40
C LEU A 155 12.93 -15.69 -1.33
N PRO A 156 13.46 -16.31 -0.25
CA PRO A 156 12.65 -16.71 0.90
C PRO A 156 11.81 -15.55 1.47
N VAL A 157 10.66 -15.86 2.07
CA VAL A 157 9.77 -14.84 2.67
C VAL A 157 10.48 -14.01 3.74
N ASP A 158 11.39 -14.63 4.49
CA ASP A 158 12.12 -14.01 5.58
C ASP A 158 13.46 -13.39 5.14
N ASP A 159 13.73 -13.29 3.82
CA ASP A 159 14.96 -12.68 3.32
C ASP A 159 15.00 -11.16 3.62
N PRO A 160 16.14 -10.64 4.11
CA PRO A 160 16.29 -9.21 4.44
C PRO A 160 16.00 -8.25 3.28
N PHE A 161 16.07 -8.70 2.03
CA PHE A 161 15.69 -7.93 0.85
C PHE A 161 14.26 -7.36 0.98
N TRP A 162 13.34 -8.13 1.54
CA TRP A 162 11.93 -7.72 1.69
C TRP A 162 11.71 -6.67 2.76
N ALA A 163 12.66 -6.46 3.66
CA ALA A 163 12.56 -5.40 4.67
C ALA A 163 12.59 -3.99 4.03
N THR A 164 13.28 -3.83 2.90
CA THR A 164 13.46 -2.53 2.25
C THR A 164 12.88 -2.44 0.84
N ASN A 165 12.67 -3.57 0.17
CA ASN A 165 12.30 -3.60 -1.25
C ASN A 165 10.87 -4.11 -1.52
N THR A 166 10.04 -4.26 -0.48
CA THR A 166 8.63 -4.59 -0.67
C THR A 166 7.88 -3.37 -1.24
N PRO A 167 7.22 -3.49 -2.41
CA PRO A 167 6.48 -2.36 -3.00
C PRO A 167 5.36 -1.84 -2.07
N PRO A 168 5.02 -0.54 -2.16
CA PRO A 168 5.46 0.43 -3.16
C PRO A 168 6.87 0.97 -2.87
N ASN A 169 7.73 1.01 -3.90
CA ASN A 169 9.11 1.46 -3.81
C ASN A 169 9.30 2.90 -4.35
N GLY A 170 8.23 3.65 -4.47
CA GLY A 170 8.21 5.02 -4.98
C GLY A 170 6.79 5.51 -5.24
N HIS A 171 6.63 6.80 -5.52
CA HIS A 171 5.33 7.36 -5.92
C HIS A 171 4.78 6.70 -7.17
N ALA A 172 3.47 6.40 -7.20
CA ALA A 172 2.78 5.72 -8.29
C ALA A 172 3.43 4.38 -8.70
N CYS A 173 4.12 3.71 -7.78
CA CYS A 173 4.70 2.39 -8.02
C CYS A 173 3.59 1.38 -8.36
N ARG A 174 3.83 0.57 -9.43
CA ARG A 174 2.89 -0.46 -9.91
C ARG A 174 3.45 -1.87 -9.73
N CYS A 175 4.58 -1.98 -9.03
CA CYS A 175 5.18 -3.26 -8.72
C CYS A 175 4.39 -3.99 -7.64
N THR A 176 4.54 -5.30 -7.60
CA THR A 176 3.91 -6.15 -6.58
C THR A 176 4.84 -7.28 -6.19
N VAL A 177 4.46 -8.01 -5.15
CA VAL A 177 5.11 -9.25 -4.72
C VAL A 177 4.10 -10.37 -4.80
N MET A 178 4.53 -11.57 -5.14
CA MET A 178 3.71 -12.78 -5.20
C MET A 178 4.37 -13.88 -4.38
N SER A 179 3.59 -14.57 -3.55
CA SER A 179 4.09 -15.75 -2.82
C SER A 179 4.12 -16.97 -3.75
N LEU A 180 5.14 -17.80 -3.57
CA LEU A 180 5.35 -19.02 -4.35
C LEU A 180 5.53 -20.24 -3.44
N SER A 181 4.95 -21.39 -3.83
CA SER A 181 5.31 -22.67 -3.23
C SER A 181 6.73 -23.08 -3.63
N LYS A 182 7.35 -24.02 -2.93
CA LYS A 182 8.68 -24.56 -3.28
C LYS A 182 8.76 -24.99 -4.75
N ARG A 183 7.72 -25.69 -5.24
CA ARG A 183 7.65 -26.13 -6.64
C ARG A 183 7.59 -24.97 -7.63
N GLN A 184 6.81 -23.92 -7.32
CA GLN A 184 6.72 -22.73 -8.17
C GLN A 184 8.01 -21.94 -8.16
N ALA A 185 8.66 -21.80 -7.00
CA ALA A 185 9.96 -21.12 -6.88
C ALA A 185 11.05 -21.86 -7.67
N GLY A 186 11.10 -23.20 -7.59
CA GLY A 186 12.04 -23.99 -8.37
C GLY A 186 11.86 -23.83 -9.89
N ARG A 187 10.60 -23.69 -10.38
CA ARG A 187 10.34 -23.41 -11.80
C ARG A 187 10.69 -21.99 -12.21
N ALA A 188 10.51 -21.03 -11.32
CA ALA A 188 10.81 -19.63 -11.57
C ALA A 188 12.32 -19.30 -11.49
N GLY A 189 13.11 -20.18 -10.87
CA GLY A 189 14.52 -19.98 -10.53
C GLY A 189 14.66 -19.18 -9.24
N VAL A 190 15.10 -19.82 -8.16
CA VAL A 190 15.43 -19.14 -6.90
C VAL A 190 16.68 -18.31 -7.10
N SER A 191 16.64 -17.05 -6.69
CA SER A 191 17.79 -16.14 -6.85
C SER A 191 18.88 -16.51 -5.85
N GLY A 192 20.12 -16.68 -6.35
CA GLY A 192 21.27 -16.97 -5.49
C GLY A 192 21.73 -15.76 -4.66
N LYS A 193 21.37 -14.54 -5.09
CA LYS A 193 21.69 -13.28 -4.41
C LYS A 193 20.61 -12.25 -4.70
N ALA A 194 20.30 -11.43 -3.68
CA ALA A 194 19.44 -10.28 -3.86
C ALA A 194 20.08 -9.23 -4.80
N PRO A 195 19.29 -8.57 -5.69
CA PRO A 195 19.82 -7.50 -6.52
C PRO A 195 20.24 -6.30 -5.66
N GLY A 196 21.26 -5.56 -6.07
CA GLY A 196 21.72 -4.34 -5.41
C GLY A 196 20.84 -3.11 -5.67
N ALA A 197 19.75 -3.28 -6.42
CA ALA A 197 18.82 -2.20 -6.71
C ALA A 197 18.08 -1.75 -5.45
N LYS A 198 17.83 -0.44 -5.36
CA LYS A 198 17.20 0.20 -4.20
C LYS A 198 15.89 0.87 -4.60
N PRO A 199 14.93 1.00 -3.65
CA PRO A 199 13.75 1.84 -3.84
C PRO A 199 14.13 3.33 -3.96
N ASP A 200 13.17 4.15 -4.35
CA ASP A 200 13.32 5.61 -4.34
C ASP A 200 13.61 6.11 -2.91
N ALA A 201 14.27 7.27 -2.79
CA ALA A 201 14.54 7.86 -1.49
C ALA A 201 13.26 8.03 -0.67
N GLY A 202 13.27 7.61 0.59
CA GLY A 202 12.12 7.64 1.48
C GLY A 202 11.12 6.48 1.28
N TRP A 203 11.48 5.44 0.51
CA TRP A 203 10.63 4.26 0.27
C TRP A 203 11.29 2.94 0.67
N GLY A 204 12.43 3.00 1.35
CA GLY A 204 13.22 1.85 1.78
C GLY A 204 12.64 1.14 3.00
N TYR A 205 11.36 0.79 2.99
CA TYR A 205 10.69 0.08 4.08
C TYR A 205 9.68 -0.94 3.57
N ASN A 206 9.32 -1.91 4.39
CA ASN A 206 8.22 -2.83 4.11
C ASN A 206 6.93 -2.30 4.76
N PRO A 207 5.92 -1.87 3.99
CA PRO A 207 4.70 -1.30 4.56
C PRO A 207 3.91 -2.29 5.44
N GLY A 208 4.14 -3.60 5.29
CA GLY A 208 3.46 -4.63 6.07
C GLY A 208 4.13 -4.97 7.40
N THR A 209 5.32 -4.46 7.67
CA THR A 209 5.98 -4.65 8.98
C THR A 209 5.25 -3.84 10.05
N ASP A 210 5.16 -4.41 11.25
CA ASP A 210 4.60 -3.67 12.39
C ASP A 210 5.63 -2.71 12.98
N TYR A 211 5.50 -1.45 12.64
CA TYR A 211 6.31 -0.35 13.18
C TYR A 211 5.69 0.33 14.40
N ALA A 212 4.64 -0.25 15.01
CA ALA A 212 3.94 0.39 16.12
C ALA A 212 4.86 0.68 17.32
N GLY A 213 5.84 -0.19 17.59
CA GLY A 213 6.84 0.00 18.63
C GLY A 213 7.75 1.21 18.36
N GLU A 214 8.25 1.34 17.14
CA GLU A 214 9.11 2.44 16.71
C GLU A 214 8.35 3.77 16.72
N MET A 215 7.11 3.78 16.21
CA MET A 215 6.24 4.94 16.26
C MET A 215 5.97 5.39 17.71
N LYS A 216 5.72 4.45 18.62
CA LYS A 216 5.51 4.76 20.04
C LYS A 216 6.75 5.36 20.69
N ALA A 217 7.95 4.85 20.38
CA ALA A 217 9.21 5.39 20.87
C ALA A 217 9.44 6.82 20.40
N MET A 218 9.27 7.08 19.10
CA MET A 218 9.40 8.39 18.49
C MET A 218 8.38 9.40 19.06
N LEU A 219 7.12 9.01 19.18
CA LEU A 219 6.08 9.87 19.76
C LEU A 219 6.38 10.19 21.22
N LYS A 220 6.92 9.23 21.99
CA LYS A 220 7.33 9.45 23.37
C LYS A 220 8.46 10.47 23.47
N GLU A 221 9.43 10.40 22.57
CA GLU A 221 10.54 11.36 22.47
C GLU A 221 10.03 12.78 22.11
N LYS A 222 9.18 12.90 21.07
CA LYS A 222 8.56 14.19 20.69
C LYS A 222 7.76 14.80 21.83
N VAL A 223 6.97 13.99 22.54
CA VAL A 223 6.17 14.45 23.70
C VAL A 223 7.08 14.88 24.86
N ALA A 224 8.24 14.26 25.05
CA ALA A 224 9.18 14.62 26.11
C ALA A 224 9.69 16.07 25.95
N GLY A 225 9.81 16.57 24.73
CA GLY A 225 10.22 17.95 24.42
C GLY A 225 9.11 19.01 24.51
N LEU A 226 7.82 18.61 24.73
CA LEU A 226 6.71 19.57 24.75
C LEU A 226 6.54 20.27 26.09
N PRO A 227 5.98 21.51 26.14
CA PRO A 227 5.61 22.20 27.37
C PRO A 227 4.63 21.37 28.21
N GLY A 228 4.74 21.47 29.55
CA GLY A 228 4.04 20.59 30.50
C GLY A 228 2.52 20.44 30.30
N ARG A 229 1.80 21.49 29.91
CA ARG A 229 0.36 21.42 29.61
C ARG A 229 0.04 20.54 28.39
N VAL A 230 0.82 20.69 27.32
CA VAL A 230 0.68 19.93 26.07
C VAL A 230 1.10 18.48 26.29
N LYS A 231 2.18 18.25 27.06
CA LYS A 231 2.66 16.93 27.48
C LYS A 231 1.60 16.10 28.18
N LYS A 232 0.84 16.72 29.12
CA LYS A 232 -0.25 16.08 29.87
C LYS A 232 -1.42 15.68 28.94
N SER A 233 -1.76 16.53 27.97
CA SER A 233 -2.82 16.26 26.99
C SER A 233 -2.41 15.17 25.99
N ALA A 234 -1.16 15.19 25.52
CA ALA A 234 -0.60 14.16 24.64
C ALA A 234 -0.53 12.79 25.34
N GLY A 235 -0.11 12.75 26.63
CA GLY A 235 -0.10 11.51 27.42
C GLY A 235 -1.45 10.82 27.48
N LYS A 236 -2.52 11.57 27.72
CA LYS A 236 -3.91 11.05 27.71
C LYS A 236 -4.34 10.48 26.35
N LEU A 237 -3.86 11.05 25.25
CA LEU A 237 -4.10 10.53 23.90
C LEU A 237 -3.40 9.18 23.69
N PHE A 238 -2.19 8.98 24.23
CA PHE A 238 -1.49 7.70 24.14
C PHE A 238 -2.13 6.59 24.96
N GLU A 239 -2.68 6.91 26.14
CA GLU A 239 -3.42 5.95 26.96
C GLU A 239 -4.72 5.48 26.27
N LYS A 240 -5.37 6.36 25.50
CA LYS A 240 -6.60 6.05 24.76
C LYS A 240 -6.39 5.10 23.58
N TYR A 241 -5.15 4.95 23.10
CA TYR A 241 -4.80 4.08 21.98
C TYR A 241 -3.64 3.15 22.36
N PRO A 242 -3.86 2.19 23.29
CA PRO A 242 -2.85 1.22 23.64
C PRO A 242 -2.49 0.39 22.39
N SER A 243 -1.19 0.16 22.16
CA SER A 243 -0.75 -0.85 21.22
C SER A 243 -1.34 -2.19 21.68
N LYS A 244 -2.17 -2.82 20.86
CA LYS A 244 -2.52 -4.23 21.09
C LYS A 244 -1.23 -5.03 20.89
N ASN A 245 -0.80 -5.70 21.97
CA ASN A 245 0.22 -6.76 21.92
C ASN A 245 -0.24 -7.89 21.00
#